data_f9fda708cc79c9e7743d38c27e66e237
#
_entry.id   f9fda708cc79c9e7743d38c27e66e237
#
_cell.length_a   1.000
_cell.length_b   1.000
_cell.length_c   1.000
_cell.angle_alpha   90.00
_cell.angle_beta   90.00
_cell.angle_gamma   90.00
#
_symmetry.space_group_name_H-M   'P 1'
#
loop_
_entity.id
_entity.type
_entity.pdbx_description
1 polymer ?
#
loop_
_entity_poly.entity_id
_entity_poly.type
_entity_poly.pdbx_seq_one_letter_code
_entity_poly.pdbx_strand_id
1 'polypeptide(L)'
;MERTLKKKISLYLKACFFLLFINTVASEESEDINFGIVIHGGAGSYENLSPKKEKAYKDGVNEALIKGYEILKSGGTSVEAVTEAVSILEDFSLFNAGKGSVYTSKETQEMDASIMNGLNGMAGAVASVSTIKNPIRLARAVMEKSPHVLLVGEGAENFAKQNNIKTVDPSYFHSEKNLQRVRELKKDNKLGTVGAIALDKQGNLAAATSTGGRSNKMPGRVGDSPILGAGTWAENGLCAVSGTG
;
A
#
# COMPACT_ATOMS: atom_id res chain seq x y z
N MET A 1 1.87 -77.96 -5.95
CA MET A 1 1.48 -76.80 -6.80
C MET A 1 0.54 -75.82 -6.08
N GLU A 2 -0.42 -76.27 -5.35
CA GLU A 2 -1.39 -75.39 -4.63
C GLU A 2 -0.83 -74.50 -3.48
N ARG A 3 0.14 -75.01 -2.71
CA ARG A 3 0.79 -74.24 -1.63
C ARG A 3 1.58 -73.04 -2.11
N THR A 4 2.16 -73.12 -3.30
CA THR A 4 2.96 -72.04 -3.90
C THR A 4 2.09 -70.90 -4.44
N LEU A 5 0.87 -71.28 -4.96
CA LEU A 5 -0.10 -70.34 -5.48
C LEU A 5 -0.74 -69.52 -4.35
N LYS A 6 -1.11 -70.16 -3.25
CA LYS A 6 -1.67 -69.47 -2.04
C LYS A 6 -0.68 -68.49 -1.40
N LYS A 7 0.63 -68.79 -1.36
CA LYS A 7 1.65 -67.88 -0.90
C LYS A 7 1.83 -66.66 -1.79
N LYS A 8 1.78 -66.84 -3.12
CA LYS A 8 1.87 -65.72 -4.08
C LYS A 8 0.65 -64.81 -4.00
N ILE A 9 -0.56 -65.36 -3.92
CA ILE A 9 -1.79 -64.57 -3.76
C ILE A 9 -1.81 -63.78 -2.44
N SER A 10 -1.39 -64.36 -1.32
CA SER A 10 -1.25 -63.65 -0.05
C SER A 10 -0.22 -62.53 -0.08
N LEU A 11 0.88 -62.68 -0.85
CA LEU A 11 1.90 -61.65 -0.98
C LEU A 11 1.39 -60.48 -1.84
N TYR A 12 0.64 -60.75 -2.93
CA TYR A 12 0.02 -59.71 -3.76
C TYR A 12 -1.10 -58.95 -3.01
N LEU A 13 -1.92 -59.64 -2.22
CA LEU A 13 -2.92 -58.97 -1.37
C LEU A 13 -2.28 -58.05 -0.30
N LYS A 14 -1.17 -58.46 0.29
CA LYS A 14 -0.45 -57.63 1.25
C LYS A 14 0.23 -56.41 0.59
N ALA A 15 0.76 -56.60 -0.63
CA ALA A 15 1.35 -55.51 -1.41
C ALA A 15 0.28 -54.50 -1.89
N CYS A 16 -0.89 -54.97 -2.34
CA CYS A 16 -2.01 -54.08 -2.69
C CYS A 16 -2.59 -53.34 -1.47
N PHE A 17 -2.65 -53.98 -0.30
CA PHE A 17 -3.11 -53.34 0.93
C PHE A 17 -2.12 -52.26 1.42
N PHE A 18 -0.80 -52.48 1.20
CA PHE A 18 0.22 -51.48 1.53
C PHE A 18 0.24 -50.30 0.56
N LEU A 19 -0.06 -50.53 -0.73
CA LEU A 19 -0.22 -49.49 -1.75
C LEU A 19 -1.49 -48.65 -1.56
N LEU A 20 -2.56 -49.23 -0.99
CA LEU A 20 -3.76 -48.47 -0.63
C LEU A 20 -3.61 -47.59 0.63
N PHE A 21 -2.67 -47.90 1.51
CA PHE A 21 -2.37 -47.09 2.69
C PHE A 21 -1.41 -45.93 2.42
N ILE A 22 -0.69 -45.91 1.28
CA ILE A 22 0.23 -44.82 0.93
C ILE A 22 -0.52 -43.63 0.32
N ASN A 23 -1.77 -43.77 -0.09
CA ASN A 23 -2.58 -42.68 -0.65
C ASN A 23 -3.43 -41.92 0.36
N THR A 24 -3.26 -42.16 1.66
CA THR A 24 -3.87 -41.34 2.72
C THR A 24 -2.83 -40.61 3.57
N VAL A 25 -1.68 -40.26 3.00
CA VAL A 25 -1.00 -39.07 3.45
C VAL A 25 -1.91 -37.93 3.00
N ALA A 26 -2.69 -37.44 3.94
CA ALA A 26 -3.41 -36.19 3.77
C ALA A 26 -2.41 -35.22 3.15
N SER A 27 -2.66 -34.80 1.92
CA SER A 27 -2.22 -33.50 1.50
C SER A 27 -2.86 -32.58 2.56
N GLU A 28 -2.09 -32.07 3.52
CA GLU A 28 -2.38 -30.78 4.05
C GLU A 28 -2.56 -29.95 2.79
N GLU A 29 -3.81 -29.62 2.44
CA GLU A 29 -4.09 -28.53 1.54
C GLU A 29 -3.37 -27.36 2.19
N SER A 30 -2.17 -27.04 1.71
CA SER A 30 -1.65 -25.71 1.85
C SER A 30 -2.79 -24.87 1.31
N GLU A 31 -3.50 -24.14 2.18
CA GLU A 31 -4.42 -23.10 1.72
C GLU A 31 -3.56 -22.28 0.75
N ASP A 32 -3.78 -22.45 -0.54
CA ASP A 32 -3.16 -21.63 -1.56
C ASP A 32 -3.55 -20.21 -1.19
N ILE A 33 -2.62 -19.48 -0.60
CA ILE A 33 -2.83 -18.09 -0.21
C ILE A 33 -2.91 -17.31 -1.52
N ASN A 34 -4.14 -17.25 -2.06
CA ASN A 34 -4.43 -16.61 -3.33
C ASN A 34 -4.57 -15.09 -3.22
N PHE A 35 -4.26 -14.49 -2.06
CA PHE A 35 -4.31 -13.05 -1.85
C PHE A 35 -3.29 -12.61 -0.82
N GLY A 36 -2.91 -11.34 -0.88
CA GLY A 36 -1.97 -10.78 0.07
C GLY A 36 -1.83 -9.26 -0.05
N ILE A 37 -1.29 -8.65 1.01
CA ILE A 37 -0.95 -7.23 1.03
C ILE A 37 0.40 -7.03 1.68
N VAL A 38 1.20 -6.13 1.12
CA VAL A 38 2.46 -5.66 1.69
C VAL A 38 2.40 -4.15 1.82
N ILE A 39 2.89 -3.63 2.94
CA ILE A 39 2.81 -2.20 3.28
C ILE A 39 4.19 -1.70 3.70
N HIS A 40 4.49 -0.44 3.41
CA HIS A 40 5.62 0.26 3.99
C HIS A 40 5.22 1.61 4.58
N GLY A 41 5.84 1.98 5.68
CA GLY A 41 5.66 3.27 6.38
C GLY A 41 6.67 4.33 5.96
N GLY A 42 7.45 4.08 4.90
CA GLY A 42 8.41 5.01 4.35
C GLY A 42 9.89 4.72 4.69
N ALA A 43 10.78 5.30 3.90
CA ALA A 43 12.21 5.30 4.16
C ALA A 43 12.54 6.26 5.33
N GLY A 44 13.55 5.93 6.11
CA GLY A 44 14.04 6.77 7.21
C GLY A 44 14.97 6.00 8.14
N SER A 45 15.72 6.73 8.99
CA SER A 45 16.45 6.10 10.07
C SER A 45 15.54 5.84 11.25
N TYR A 46 15.42 4.59 11.63
CA TYR A 46 14.70 4.13 12.82
C TYR A 46 15.66 3.84 13.99
N GLU A 47 16.94 4.18 13.83
CA GLU A 47 17.93 4.07 14.89
C GLU A 47 17.59 5.01 16.05
N ASN A 48 17.76 4.54 17.27
CA ASN A 48 17.54 5.30 18.50
C ASN A 48 16.11 5.81 18.73
N LEU A 49 15.09 5.13 18.20
CA LEU A 49 13.70 5.40 18.59
C LEU A 49 13.47 4.98 20.03
N SER A 50 12.72 5.82 20.79
CA SER A 50 12.21 5.37 22.08
C SER A 50 11.23 4.20 21.88
N PRO A 51 11.14 3.24 22.84
CA PRO A 51 10.22 2.09 22.74
C PRO A 51 8.75 2.52 22.47
N LYS A 52 8.34 3.62 23.09
CA LYS A 52 6.99 4.21 22.87
C LYS A 52 6.78 4.63 21.41
N LYS A 53 7.78 5.24 20.81
CA LYS A 53 7.68 5.74 19.43
C LYS A 53 7.77 4.60 18.42
N GLU A 54 8.64 3.62 18.68
CA GLU A 54 8.73 2.41 17.87
C GLU A 54 7.40 1.65 17.88
N LYS A 55 6.80 1.47 19.07
CA LYS A 55 5.47 0.86 19.21
C LYS A 55 4.42 1.62 18.38
N ALA A 56 4.38 2.95 18.46
CA ALA A 56 3.40 3.75 17.73
C ALA A 56 3.55 3.60 16.20
N TYR A 57 4.77 3.50 15.66
CA TYR A 57 4.98 3.18 14.24
C TYR A 57 4.47 1.79 13.87
N LYS A 58 4.78 0.78 14.69
CA LYS A 58 4.31 -0.60 14.50
C LYS A 58 2.79 -0.69 14.55
N ASP A 59 2.17 -0.02 15.52
CA ASP A 59 0.70 0.03 15.66
C ASP A 59 0.05 0.61 14.39
N GLY A 60 0.57 1.74 13.87
CA GLY A 60 0.02 2.36 12.66
C GLY A 60 0.16 1.51 11.40
N VAL A 61 1.31 0.85 11.21
CA VAL A 61 1.50 -0.08 10.09
C VAL A 61 0.59 -1.30 10.24
N ASN A 62 0.47 -1.85 11.46
CA ASN A 62 -0.40 -2.99 11.73
C ASN A 62 -1.88 -2.66 11.48
N GLU A 63 -2.36 -1.49 11.89
CA GLU A 63 -3.75 -1.08 11.64
C GLU A 63 -4.05 -1.04 10.14
N ALA A 64 -3.16 -0.43 9.37
CA ALA A 64 -3.27 -0.37 7.92
C ALA A 64 -3.22 -1.77 7.27
N LEU A 65 -2.30 -2.63 7.74
CA LEU A 65 -2.14 -4.00 7.26
C LEU A 65 -3.39 -4.84 7.52
N ILE A 66 -3.89 -4.81 8.74
CA ILE A 66 -5.10 -5.57 9.15
C ILE A 66 -6.29 -5.13 8.31
N LYS A 67 -6.49 -3.81 8.14
CA LYS A 67 -7.61 -3.30 7.34
C LYS A 67 -7.56 -3.76 5.89
N GLY A 68 -6.40 -3.64 5.24
CA GLY A 68 -6.23 -4.10 3.86
C GLY A 68 -6.39 -5.63 3.72
N TYR A 69 -5.86 -6.39 4.68
CA TYR A 69 -6.00 -7.83 4.71
C TYR A 69 -7.46 -8.29 4.89
N GLU A 70 -8.22 -7.64 5.78
CA GLU A 70 -9.64 -7.95 5.99
C GLU A 70 -10.48 -7.72 4.73
N ILE A 71 -10.19 -6.67 3.97
CA ILE A 71 -10.83 -6.40 2.67
C ILE A 71 -10.58 -7.56 1.71
N LEU A 72 -9.33 -7.96 1.53
CA LEU A 72 -8.98 -9.07 0.65
C LEU A 72 -9.59 -10.40 1.12
N LYS A 73 -9.54 -10.68 2.42
CA LYS A 73 -10.10 -11.87 3.04
C LYS A 73 -11.61 -11.97 2.78
N SER A 74 -12.34 -10.85 2.84
CA SER A 74 -13.77 -10.79 2.55
C SER A 74 -14.12 -10.81 1.05
N GLY A 75 -13.13 -10.88 0.15
CA GLY A 75 -13.32 -10.92 -1.30
C GLY A 75 -13.36 -9.54 -1.97
N GLY A 76 -12.97 -8.49 -1.24
CA GLY A 76 -12.79 -7.15 -1.81
C GLY A 76 -11.59 -7.09 -2.76
N THR A 77 -11.52 -6.03 -3.56
CA THR A 77 -10.50 -5.85 -4.60
C THR A 77 -9.17 -5.37 -4.04
N SER A 78 -8.09 -5.68 -4.76
CA SER A 78 -6.75 -5.16 -4.48
C SER A 78 -6.70 -3.63 -4.44
N VAL A 79 -7.43 -2.96 -5.34
CA VAL A 79 -7.59 -1.49 -5.38
C VAL A 79 -8.21 -0.96 -4.08
N GLU A 80 -9.27 -1.60 -3.57
CA GLU A 80 -9.88 -1.23 -2.29
C GLU A 80 -8.91 -1.42 -1.13
N ALA A 81 -8.23 -2.56 -1.08
CA ALA A 81 -7.30 -2.89 -0.02
C ALA A 81 -6.15 -1.89 0.09
N VAL A 82 -5.48 -1.54 -1.03
CA VAL A 82 -4.39 -0.56 -1.01
C VAL A 82 -4.89 0.85 -0.71
N THR A 83 -6.09 1.22 -1.20
CA THR A 83 -6.69 2.54 -0.90
C THR A 83 -6.94 2.72 0.58
N GLU A 84 -7.57 1.74 1.23
CA GLU A 84 -7.89 1.83 2.66
C GLU A 84 -6.63 1.76 3.53
N ALA A 85 -5.68 0.89 3.19
CA ALA A 85 -4.42 0.79 3.91
C ALA A 85 -3.63 2.11 3.87
N VAL A 86 -3.46 2.70 2.68
CA VAL A 86 -2.75 3.99 2.55
C VAL A 86 -3.53 5.12 3.20
N SER A 87 -4.88 5.14 3.13
CA SER A 87 -5.70 6.15 3.82
C SER A 87 -5.50 6.15 5.33
N ILE A 88 -5.35 4.96 5.94
CA ILE A 88 -5.04 4.84 7.36
C ILE A 88 -3.66 5.44 7.66
N LEU A 89 -2.64 5.12 6.86
CA LEU A 89 -1.30 5.69 7.04
C LEU A 89 -1.29 7.22 6.88
N GLU A 90 -2.10 7.78 5.98
CA GLU A 90 -2.29 9.22 5.80
C GLU A 90 -2.95 9.89 7.01
N ASP A 91 -3.79 9.17 7.76
CA ASP A 91 -4.43 9.69 8.97
C ASP A 91 -3.50 9.68 10.21
N PHE A 92 -2.35 9.00 10.14
CA PHE A 92 -1.33 9.01 11.19
C PHE A 92 -0.32 10.14 11.01
N SER A 93 -0.14 10.95 12.05
CA SER A 93 0.86 12.04 12.05
C SER A 93 2.33 11.59 12.10
N LEU A 94 2.57 10.28 12.22
CA LEU A 94 3.91 9.71 12.31
C LEU A 94 4.57 9.50 10.94
N PHE A 95 3.78 9.22 9.92
CA PHE A 95 4.23 8.93 8.56
C PHE A 95 4.26 10.20 7.71
N ASN A 96 5.18 10.27 6.75
CA ASN A 96 5.25 11.40 5.83
C ASN A 96 4.25 11.27 4.67
N ALA A 97 2.98 11.28 5.00
CA ALA A 97 1.85 11.31 4.08
C ALA A 97 0.64 11.90 4.82
N GLY A 98 -0.30 12.54 4.12
CA GLY A 98 -1.49 13.10 4.73
C GLY A 98 -1.17 13.97 5.96
N LYS A 99 -1.73 13.61 7.12
CA LYS A 99 -1.59 14.37 8.38
C LYS A 99 -0.16 14.52 8.87
N GLY A 100 0.76 13.61 8.50
CA GLY A 100 2.16 13.67 8.91
C GLY A 100 3.09 14.29 7.88
N SER A 101 2.56 14.87 6.81
CA SER A 101 3.33 15.45 5.71
C SER A 101 4.32 16.50 6.17
N VAL A 102 5.49 16.51 5.54
CA VAL A 102 6.52 17.50 5.74
C VAL A 102 6.15 18.84 5.11
N TYR A 103 6.87 19.89 5.49
CA TYR A 103 6.67 21.24 4.98
C TYR A 103 7.58 21.55 3.80
N THR A 104 7.10 22.43 2.91
CA THR A 104 7.88 23.11 1.89
C THR A 104 8.78 24.19 2.52
N SER A 105 9.65 24.77 1.73
CA SER A 105 10.50 25.92 2.11
C SER A 105 9.69 27.22 2.39
N LYS A 106 8.40 27.21 2.07
CA LYS A 106 7.44 28.29 2.36
C LYS A 106 6.54 27.99 3.54
N GLU A 107 6.89 26.97 4.33
CA GLU A 107 6.12 26.53 5.50
C GLU A 107 4.66 26.12 5.17
N THR A 108 4.43 25.63 3.95
CA THR A 108 3.17 25.02 3.50
C THR A 108 3.35 23.52 3.36
N GLN A 109 2.25 22.74 3.33
CA GLN A 109 2.28 21.31 3.09
C GLN A 109 1.63 21.03 1.73
N GLU A 110 2.34 20.32 0.90
CA GLU A 110 1.89 19.86 -0.41
C GLU A 110 2.10 18.35 -0.48
N MET A 111 1.08 17.64 -0.89
CA MET A 111 1.03 16.18 -0.89
C MET A 111 0.84 15.64 -2.29
N ASP A 112 1.41 14.45 -2.51
CA ASP A 112 1.34 13.74 -3.78
C ASP A 112 0.87 12.30 -3.49
N ALA A 113 0.09 11.71 -4.40
CA ALA A 113 -0.32 10.31 -4.30
C ALA A 113 -0.62 9.73 -5.69
N SER A 114 -0.46 8.41 -5.82
CA SER A 114 -0.89 7.67 -7.00
C SER A 114 -1.40 6.28 -6.65
N ILE A 115 -2.22 5.74 -7.54
CA ILE A 115 -2.76 4.40 -7.49
C ILE A 115 -2.80 3.81 -8.90
N MET A 116 -2.57 2.50 -9.01
CA MET A 116 -2.67 1.78 -10.27
C MET A 116 -3.36 0.44 -10.09
N ASN A 117 -4.26 0.13 -11.02
CA ASN A 117 -4.96 -1.13 -11.11
C ASN A 117 -4.27 -2.03 -12.16
N GLY A 118 -3.68 -3.11 -11.73
CA GLY A 118 -2.93 -4.05 -12.59
C GLY A 118 -3.81 -4.84 -13.55
N LEU A 119 -5.12 -4.94 -13.29
CA LEU A 119 -6.05 -5.67 -14.15
C LEU A 119 -6.20 -5.03 -15.54
N ASN A 120 -6.25 -3.71 -15.60
CA ASN A 120 -6.59 -2.98 -16.82
C ASN A 120 -5.64 -1.82 -17.15
N GLY A 121 -4.58 -1.64 -16.32
CA GLY A 121 -3.62 -0.56 -16.48
C GLY A 121 -4.16 0.84 -16.15
N MET A 122 -5.41 0.95 -15.66
CA MET A 122 -5.94 2.24 -15.22
C MET A 122 -5.16 2.76 -14.02
N ALA A 123 -4.91 4.06 -14.03
CA ALA A 123 -4.19 4.70 -12.95
C ALA A 123 -4.72 6.11 -12.68
N GLY A 124 -4.49 6.58 -11.48
CA GLY A 124 -4.81 7.95 -11.07
C GLY A 124 -3.74 8.50 -10.15
N ALA A 125 -3.46 9.79 -10.31
CA ALA A 125 -2.46 10.47 -9.51
C ALA A 125 -2.88 11.90 -9.21
N VAL A 126 -2.39 12.41 -8.08
CA VAL A 126 -2.51 13.81 -7.70
C VAL A 126 -1.18 14.32 -7.18
N ALA A 127 -0.88 15.59 -7.44
CA ALA A 127 0.33 16.23 -6.95
C ALA A 127 0.04 17.65 -6.45
N SER A 128 0.86 18.10 -5.51
CA SER A 128 0.80 19.44 -4.91
C SER A 128 -0.59 19.83 -4.36
N VAL A 129 -1.30 18.86 -3.77
CA VAL A 129 -2.58 19.12 -3.09
C VAL A 129 -2.34 19.49 -1.63
N SER A 130 -3.12 20.43 -1.09
CA SER A 130 -2.91 21.02 0.25
C SER A 130 -4.15 20.96 1.17
N THR A 131 -5.32 20.66 0.61
CA THR A 131 -6.59 20.63 1.36
C THR A 131 -7.25 19.24 1.37
N ILE A 132 -6.66 18.26 0.74
CA ILE A 132 -7.25 16.92 0.59
C ILE A 132 -6.89 16.06 1.80
N LYS A 133 -7.89 15.64 2.59
CA LYS A 133 -7.66 14.84 3.81
C LYS A 133 -6.85 13.58 3.51
N ASN A 134 -7.25 12.83 2.49
CA ASN A 134 -6.59 11.60 2.04
C ASN A 134 -6.28 11.68 0.54
N PRO A 135 -5.07 12.11 0.16
CA PRO A 135 -4.66 12.22 -1.26
C PRO A 135 -4.86 10.94 -2.06
N ILE A 136 -4.67 9.76 -1.46
CA ILE A 136 -4.87 8.48 -2.14
C ILE A 136 -6.32 8.27 -2.60
N ARG A 137 -7.31 8.75 -1.84
CA ARG A 137 -8.72 8.68 -2.24
C ARG A 137 -9.02 9.58 -3.43
N LEU A 138 -8.35 10.73 -3.50
CA LEU A 138 -8.46 11.61 -4.66
C LEU A 138 -7.77 11.00 -5.88
N ALA A 139 -6.59 10.41 -5.72
CA ALA A 139 -5.91 9.69 -6.80
C ALA A 139 -6.79 8.55 -7.36
N ARG A 140 -7.44 7.78 -6.47
CA ARG A 140 -8.42 6.77 -6.89
C ARG A 140 -9.61 7.39 -7.64
N ALA A 141 -10.15 8.50 -7.17
CA ALA A 141 -11.25 9.18 -7.86
C ALA A 141 -10.83 9.69 -9.26
N VAL A 142 -9.59 10.18 -9.43
CA VAL A 142 -9.04 10.52 -10.74
C VAL A 142 -9.02 9.30 -11.65
N MET A 143 -8.55 8.16 -11.18
CA MET A 143 -8.54 6.90 -11.94
C MET A 143 -9.93 6.44 -12.36
N GLU A 144 -10.92 6.51 -11.44
CA GLU A 144 -12.23 5.90 -11.65
C GLU A 144 -13.24 6.84 -12.31
N LYS A 145 -13.09 8.17 -12.20
CA LYS A 145 -14.13 9.15 -12.53
C LYS A 145 -13.67 10.23 -13.51
N SER A 146 -12.47 10.13 -14.05
CA SER A 146 -11.98 11.08 -15.02
C SER A 146 -11.29 10.38 -16.21
N PRO A 147 -11.18 11.04 -17.37
CA PRO A 147 -10.37 10.55 -18.48
C PRO A 147 -8.87 10.82 -18.29
N HIS A 148 -8.48 11.43 -17.18
CA HIS A 148 -7.12 11.86 -16.92
C HIS A 148 -6.40 10.90 -15.97
N VAL A 149 -5.08 10.88 -16.05
CA VAL A 149 -4.24 10.08 -15.14
C VAL A 149 -3.71 10.92 -13.99
N LEU A 150 -3.40 12.20 -14.21
CA LEU A 150 -2.79 13.08 -13.21
C LEU A 150 -3.49 14.44 -13.18
N LEU A 151 -3.90 14.87 -11.99
CA LEU A 151 -4.36 16.22 -11.70
C LEU A 151 -3.44 16.88 -10.65
N VAL A 152 -3.24 18.21 -10.75
CA VAL A 152 -2.26 18.93 -9.92
C VAL A 152 -2.89 20.15 -9.26
N GLY A 153 -2.53 20.43 -8.02
CA GLY A 153 -2.86 21.66 -7.28
C GLY A 153 -4.33 21.99 -7.27
N GLU A 154 -4.67 23.24 -7.58
CA GLU A 154 -6.04 23.75 -7.55
C GLU A 154 -6.99 22.94 -8.47
N GLY A 155 -6.52 22.49 -9.64
CA GLY A 155 -7.31 21.64 -10.53
C GLY A 155 -7.72 20.33 -9.88
N ALA A 156 -6.80 19.67 -9.16
CA ALA A 156 -7.09 18.47 -8.41
C ALA A 156 -8.06 18.73 -7.25
N GLU A 157 -7.90 19.84 -6.53
CA GLU A 157 -8.78 20.21 -5.41
C GLU A 157 -10.19 20.57 -5.86
N ASN A 158 -10.33 21.21 -7.02
CA ASN A 158 -11.63 21.49 -7.63
C ASN A 158 -12.33 20.20 -8.08
N PHE A 159 -11.59 19.25 -8.66
CA PHE A 159 -12.11 17.93 -8.99
C PHE A 159 -12.53 17.16 -7.70
N ALA A 160 -11.78 17.28 -6.61
CA ALA A 160 -12.14 16.68 -5.34
C ALA A 160 -13.51 17.19 -4.84
N LYS A 161 -13.74 18.50 -4.86
CA LYS A 161 -15.03 19.11 -4.46
C LYS A 161 -16.18 18.59 -5.31
N GLN A 162 -16.01 18.53 -6.63
CA GLN A 162 -17.02 18.01 -7.57
C GLN A 162 -17.37 16.54 -7.34
N ASN A 163 -16.43 15.75 -6.81
CA ASN A 163 -16.60 14.32 -6.56
C ASN A 163 -16.84 13.96 -5.09
N ASN A 164 -17.15 14.95 -4.23
CA ASN A 164 -17.40 14.76 -2.81
C ASN A 164 -16.23 14.09 -2.04
N ILE A 165 -15.00 14.29 -2.50
CA ILE A 165 -13.80 13.87 -1.77
C ILE A 165 -13.59 14.82 -0.58
N LYS A 166 -13.32 14.26 0.58
CA LYS A 166 -13.21 15.01 1.82
C LYS A 166 -12.04 16.00 1.79
N THR A 167 -12.37 17.28 1.89
CA THR A 167 -11.41 18.37 2.07
C THR A 167 -11.35 18.80 3.54
N VAL A 168 -10.24 19.39 3.93
CA VAL A 168 -9.98 19.93 5.26
C VAL A 168 -9.27 21.28 5.15
N ASP A 169 -9.36 22.08 6.19
CA ASP A 169 -8.50 23.25 6.31
C ASP A 169 -7.03 22.84 6.40
N PRO A 170 -6.08 23.58 5.79
CA PRO A 170 -4.66 23.25 5.87
C PRO A 170 -4.11 23.10 7.30
N SER A 171 -4.71 23.76 8.29
CA SER A 171 -4.34 23.59 9.70
C SER A 171 -4.52 22.15 10.23
N TYR A 172 -5.35 21.32 9.57
CA TYR A 172 -5.50 19.90 9.90
C TYR A 172 -4.17 19.13 9.82
N PHE A 173 -3.29 19.53 8.90
CA PHE A 173 -1.98 18.91 8.69
C PHE A 173 -0.90 19.52 9.58
N HIS A 174 -1.21 20.60 10.32
CA HIS A 174 -0.22 21.31 11.11
C HIS A 174 0.51 20.37 12.10
N SER A 175 1.84 20.45 12.07
CA SER A 175 2.72 19.73 12.97
C SER A 175 3.86 20.65 13.40
N GLU A 176 3.78 21.17 14.64
CA GLU A 176 4.81 22.02 15.19
C GLU A 176 6.21 21.40 15.09
N LYS A 177 6.29 20.09 15.37
CA LYS A 177 7.53 19.33 15.25
C LYS A 177 8.10 19.34 13.83
N ASN A 178 7.26 19.12 12.80
CA ASN A 178 7.70 19.13 11.41
C ASN A 178 8.02 20.56 10.95
N LEU A 179 7.30 21.56 11.45
CA LEU A 179 7.56 22.97 11.15
C LEU A 179 8.90 23.43 11.73
N GLN A 180 9.16 23.18 13.03
CA GLN A 180 10.45 23.47 13.65
C GLN A 180 11.60 22.81 12.91
N ARG A 181 11.40 21.56 12.49
CA ARG A 181 12.38 20.84 11.70
C ARG A 181 12.74 21.56 10.39
N VAL A 182 11.76 22.08 9.66
CA VAL A 182 12.03 22.85 8.43
C VAL A 182 12.79 24.13 8.74
N ARG A 183 12.45 24.82 9.84
CA ARG A 183 13.16 26.02 10.30
C ARG A 183 14.60 25.75 10.72
N GLU A 184 14.85 24.62 11.33
CA GLU A 184 16.18 24.18 11.78
C GLU A 184 17.00 23.54 10.64
N LEU A 185 16.33 22.88 9.69
CA LEU A 185 16.97 22.07 8.65
C LEU A 185 17.40 22.91 7.44
N LYS A 186 18.52 23.58 7.55
CA LYS A 186 19.28 23.91 6.35
C LYS A 186 20.04 22.69 5.76
N LYS A 187 20.03 21.49 6.40
CA LYS A 187 20.93 20.38 6.03
C LYS A 187 20.39 18.95 6.10
N ASP A 188 19.22 18.65 6.65
CA ASP A 188 18.80 17.24 6.79
C ASP A 188 17.56 16.90 5.94
N ASN A 189 17.77 16.05 4.96
CA ASN A 189 16.75 15.55 4.04
C ASN A 189 16.09 14.28 4.63
N LYS A 190 15.05 14.40 5.46
CA LYS A 190 14.20 13.23 5.70
C LYS A 190 13.26 13.04 4.53
N LEU A 191 13.44 11.90 3.92
CA LEU A 191 12.54 11.30 2.97
C LEU A 191 11.58 10.39 3.74
N GLY A 192 10.41 10.21 3.24
CA GLY A 192 9.45 9.23 3.73
C GLY A 192 8.26 9.25 2.80
N THR A 193 7.71 8.09 2.57
CA THR A 193 6.59 7.87 1.64
C THR A 193 5.88 6.63 2.15
N VAL A 194 4.57 6.62 2.20
CA VAL A 194 3.84 5.41 2.56
C VAL A 194 3.32 4.72 1.33
N GLY A 195 3.16 3.40 1.39
CA GLY A 195 2.58 2.68 0.29
C GLY A 195 2.09 1.29 0.65
N ALA A 196 1.31 0.74 -0.28
CA ALA A 196 0.78 -0.61 -0.22
C ALA A 196 0.72 -1.22 -1.61
N ILE A 197 0.98 -2.53 -1.68
CA ILE A 197 0.70 -3.36 -2.84
C ILE A 197 -0.19 -4.52 -2.40
N ALA A 198 -1.13 -4.94 -3.25
CA ALA A 198 -2.04 -6.02 -2.93
C ALA A 198 -2.30 -6.93 -4.13
N LEU A 199 -2.54 -8.21 -3.82
CA LEU A 199 -3.07 -9.24 -4.71
C LEU A 199 -4.43 -9.67 -4.15
N ASP A 200 -5.50 -9.56 -4.93
CA ASP A 200 -6.83 -10.05 -4.53
C ASP A 200 -7.08 -11.50 -4.90
N LYS A 201 -8.20 -12.06 -4.42
CA LYS A 201 -8.58 -13.46 -4.68
C LYS A 201 -8.85 -13.77 -6.16
N GLN A 202 -9.05 -12.75 -6.97
CA GLN A 202 -9.23 -12.86 -8.42
C GLN A 202 -7.89 -12.82 -9.19
N GLY A 203 -6.76 -12.69 -8.46
CA GLY A 203 -5.43 -12.60 -9.06
C GLY A 203 -5.07 -11.19 -9.55
N ASN A 204 -5.82 -10.17 -9.18
CA ASN A 204 -5.55 -8.80 -9.61
C ASN A 204 -4.59 -8.09 -8.66
N LEU A 205 -3.61 -7.43 -9.23
CA LEU A 205 -2.64 -6.60 -8.54
C LEU A 205 -3.11 -5.13 -8.46
N ALA A 206 -2.75 -4.47 -7.38
CA ALA A 206 -2.84 -3.02 -7.28
C ALA A 206 -1.65 -2.46 -6.48
N ALA A 207 -1.26 -1.23 -6.77
CA ALA A 207 -0.26 -0.47 -6.02
C ALA A 207 -0.78 0.93 -5.69
N ALA A 208 -0.41 1.45 -4.52
CA ALA A 208 -0.75 2.79 -4.07
C ALA A 208 0.42 3.39 -3.28
N THR A 209 0.71 4.66 -3.54
CA THR A 209 1.80 5.40 -2.89
C THR A 209 1.33 6.81 -2.53
N SER A 210 1.70 7.31 -1.35
CA SER A 210 1.35 8.66 -0.89
C SER A 210 2.47 9.29 -0.09
N THR A 211 2.68 10.61 -0.26
CA THR A 211 3.82 11.31 0.34
C THR A 211 3.56 12.80 0.56
N GLY A 212 4.24 13.37 1.56
CA GLY A 212 4.51 14.81 1.65
C GLY A 212 5.79 15.23 0.90
N GLY A 213 6.53 14.29 0.30
CA GLY A 213 7.80 14.54 -0.37
C GLY A 213 8.97 14.75 0.59
N ARG A 214 9.93 15.60 0.20
CA ARG A 214 11.11 15.94 1.00
C ARG A 214 10.84 17.14 1.91
N SER A 215 11.35 17.06 3.14
CA SER A 215 11.35 18.23 4.03
C SER A 215 12.12 19.39 3.39
N ASN A 216 11.59 20.61 3.54
CA ASN A 216 12.16 21.84 2.95
C ASN A 216 12.19 21.83 1.40
N LYS A 217 11.29 21.04 0.76
CA LYS A 217 11.15 21.07 -0.70
C LYS A 217 10.70 22.44 -1.22
N MET A 218 11.05 22.77 -2.45
CA MET A 218 10.46 23.93 -3.12
C MET A 218 8.94 23.71 -3.29
N PRO A 219 8.10 24.74 -3.14
CA PRO A 219 6.71 24.65 -3.55
C PRO A 219 6.57 24.17 -5.00
N GLY A 220 5.63 23.27 -5.25
CA GLY A 220 5.45 22.65 -6.56
C GLY A 220 6.44 21.55 -6.93
N ARG A 221 7.39 21.21 -6.03
CA ARG A 221 8.26 20.04 -6.27
C ARG A 221 7.47 18.76 -6.14
N VAL A 222 7.42 17.99 -7.19
CA VAL A 222 6.86 16.64 -7.27
C VAL A 222 7.98 15.62 -7.25
N GLY A 223 7.82 14.53 -6.49
CA GLY A 223 8.75 13.41 -6.43
C GLY A 223 8.35 12.27 -7.36
N ASP A 224 8.85 11.09 -7.06
CA ASP A 224 8.56 9.85 -7.77
C ASP A 224 7.16 9.29 -7.46
N SER A 225 6.67 9.52 -6.24
CA SER A 225 5.45 8.88 -5.71
C SER A 225 4.21 9.02 -6.61
N PRO A 226 3.88 10.19 -7.21
CA PRO A 226 2.72 10.31 -8.09
C PRO A 226 3.03 9.96 -9.55
N ILE A 227 4.26 9.55 -9.87
CA ILE A 227 4.68 9.23 -11.23
C ILE A 227 4.64 7.71 -11.43
N LEU A 228 3.75 7.29 -12.31
CA LEU A 228 3.62 5.88 -12.69
C LEU A 228 4.90 5.38 -13.38
N GLY A 229 5.36 4.20 -12.96
CA GLY A 229 6.65 3.66 -13.41
C GLY A 229 7.86 4.19 -12.66
N ALA A 230 7.70 5.22 -11.80
CA ALA A 230 8.78 5.72 -10.93
C ALA A 230 8.53 5.34 -9.46
N GLY A 231 7.41 5.75 -8.86
CA GLY A 231 7.07 5.45 -7.48
C GLY A 231 5.93 4.45 -7.30
N THR A 232 5.15 4.19 -8.35
CA THR A 232 3.98 3.29 -8.31
C THR A 232 3.85 2.55 -9.62
N TRP A 233 3.66 1.23 -9.54
CA TRP A 233 3.35 0.40 -10.69
C TRP A 233 2.52 -0.83 -10.29
N ALA A 234 1.57 -1.24 -11.12
CA ALA A 234 0.89 -2.52 -10.98
C ALA A 234 0.50 -3.06 -12.36
N GLU A 235 0.80 -4.34 -12.61
CA GLU A 235 0.47 -5.04 -13.84
C GLU A 235 0.23 -6.51 -13.52
N ASN A 236 -0.97 -7.02 -13.85
CA ASN A 236 -1.33 -8.42 -13.65
C ASN A 236 -0.38 -9.34 -14.42
N GLY A 237 0.01 -10.42 -13.78
CA GLY A 237 0.96 -11.39 -14.35
C GLY A 237 2.42 -10.94 -14.32
N LEU A 238 2.72 -9.71 -13.87
CA LEU A 238 4.07 -9.19 -13.77
C LEU A 238 4.44 -8.85 -12.32
N CYS A 239 4.03 -7.67 -11.82
CA CYS A 239 4.37 -7.24 -10.46
C CYS A 239 3.49 -6.05 -10.01
N ALA A 240 3.55 -5.77 -8.69
CA ALA A 240 3.12 -4.51 -8.11
C ALA A 240 4.26 -3.91 -7.30
N VAL A 241 4.46 -2.60 -7.39
CA VAL A 241 5.56 -1.86 -6.75
C VAL A 241 5.04 -0.56 -6.16
N SER A 242 5.45 -0.27 -4.92
CA SER A 242 5.35 1.05 -4.28
C SER A 242 6.72 1.41 -3.74
N GLY A 243 7.30 2.49 -4.25
CA GLY A 243 8.66 2.92 -3.97
C GLY A 243 8.72 4.03 -2.90
N THR A 244 9.84 4.07 -2.18
CA THR A 244 10.18 5.14 -1.23
C THR A 244 11.69 5.31 -1.15
N GLY A 245 12.19 6.55 -1.04
CA GLY A 245 13.61 6.82 -0.93
C GLY A 245 14.03 8.27 -1.10
#